data_388a3f9717b393972301053e8536dfd1
#
_entry.id   388a3f9717b393972301053e8536dfd1
#
_cell.length_a   1.000
_cell.length_b   1.000
_cell.length_c   1.000
_cell.angle_alpha   90.00
_cell.angle_beta   90.00
_cell.angle_gamma   90.00
#
_symmetry.space_group_name_H-M   'P 1'
#
loop_
_entity.id
_entity.type
_entity.pdbx_description
1 polymer ?
#
loop_
_entity_poly.entity_id
_entity_poly.type
_entity_poly.pdbx_seq_one_letter_code
_entity_poly.pdbx_strand_id
1 'polypeptide(L)'
;MKFEVVDQFTHKLDNMSTLSASDAPLSANASRFSGLLASSLLLVIGAALCLMVFSLYSKTIDSSLALSKKPVVMISFKEYALLKIESKKQYKCLAILYGKESAWNPSAVGNLHGTHRVYGIPQGKSEYLSRVDGYKQIDWGLSYLAHKYKLDNDGYINACAALDHFKKWNWH
;
A
#
# COMPACT_ATOMS: atom_id res chain seq x y z
N MET A 1 -14.84 -0.09 -28.29
CA MET A 1 -15.12 0.98 -27.31
C MET A 1 -15.03 0.38 -25.90
N LYS A 2 -14.06 0.77 -25.12
CA LYS A 2 -13.73 0.56 -23.68
C LYS A 2 -12.30 0.03 -23.46
N PHE A 3 -11.34 0.87 -23.81
CA PHE A 3 -9.94 0.70 -23.37
C PHE A 3 -9.45 1.88 -22.50
N GLU A 4 -10.36 2.74 -22.03
CA GLU A 4 -10.00 4.00 -21.34
C GLU A 4 -9.97 3.96 -19.80
N VAL A 5 -10.37 2.87 -19.17
CA VAL A 5 -10.52 2.86 -17.70
C VAL A 5 -9.23 2.47 -16.97
N VAL A 6 -8.30 1.80 -17.63
CA VAL A 6 -7.06 1.34 -16.98
C VAL A 6 -5.98 2.43 -16.94
N ASP A 7 -5.97 3.37 -17.89
CA ASP A 7 -4.97 4.44 -17.97
C ASP A 7 -5.19 5.59 -16.95
N GLN A 8 -6.42 5.78 -16.50
CA GLN A 8 -6.71 6.86 -15.53
C GLN A 8 -6.25 6.55 -14.10
N PHE A 9 -6.00 5.29 -13.78
CA PHE A 9 -5.58 4.93 -12.42
C PHE A 9 -4.07 5.08 -12.19
N THR A 10 -3.27 4.97 -13.22
CA THR A 10 -1.81 5.15 -13.14
C THR A 10 -1.40 6.63 -13.09
N HIS A 11 -2.13 7.52 -13.78
CA HIS A 11 -1.85 8.97 -13.78
C HIS A 11 -2.18 9.70 -12.48
N LYS A 12 -3.00 9.12 -11.60
CA LYS A 12 -3.40 9.79 -10.34
C LYS A 12 -2.39 9.62 -9.21
N LEU A 13 -1.47 8.66 -9.31
CA LEU A 13 -0.45 8.42 -8.28
C LEU A 13 0.83 9.24 -8.48
N ASP A 14 1.09 9.73 -9.70
CA ASP A 14 2.30 10.49 -10.01
C ASP A 14 2.23 11.98 -9.63
N ASN A 15 1.03 12.50 -9.32
CA ASN A 15 0.81 13.94 -9.02
C ASN A 15 0.87 14.30 -7.52
N MET A 16 1.22 13.38 -6.61
CA MET A 16 1.29 13.68 -5.17
C MET A 16 2.70 13.91 -4.63
N SER A 17 3.73 13.98 -5.46
CA SER A 17 5.13 14.07 -4.99
C SER A 17 5.85 15.40 -5.26
N THR A 18 5.14 16.47 -5.66
CA THR A 18 5.78 17.79 -5.87
C THR A 18 5.08 18.89 -5.09
N LEU A 19 5.27 18.94 -3.78
CA LEU A 19 5.10 20.16 -2.98
C LEU A 19 6.49 20.61 -2.50
N SER A 20 7.11 21.42 -3.35
CA SER A 20 8.34 22.13 -3.06
C SER A 20 8.07 23.27 -2.08
N ALA A 21 8.88 23.36 -1.03
CA ALA A 21 8.93 24.49 -0.12
C ALA A 21 9.45 25.72 -0.86
N SER A 22 8.68 26.81 -0.86
CA SER A 22 9.13 28.12 -1.32
C SER A 22 9.50 28.99 -0.13
N ASP A 23 10.75 29.43 -0.15
CA ASP A 23 11.38 30.36 0.77
C ASP A 23 10.70 31.73 0.73
N ALA A 24 10.41 32.29 1.89
CA ALA A 24 10.07 33.69 2.07
C ALA A 24 11.19 34.41 2.82
N PRO A 25 11.64 35.60 2.37
CA PRO A 25 12.74 36.33 2.99
C PRO A 25 12.28 37.13 4.23
N LEU A 26 13.04 37.00 5.31
CA LEU A 26 12.95 37.83 6.51
C LEU A 26 13.54 39.20 6.25
N SER A 27 12.71 40.24 6.27
CA SER A 27 13.18 41.62 6.32
C SER A 27 13.35 42.06 7.81
N ALA A 28 14.57 42.39 8.16
CA ALA A 28 14.92 42.93 9.45
C ALA A 28 14.67 44.44 9.48
N ASN A 29 13.84 44.92 10.43
CA ASN A 29 13.84 46.31 10.85
C ASN A 29 14.17 46.41 12.32
N ALA A 30 15.38 46.89 12.59
CA ALA A 30 15.85 47.24 13.92
C ALA A 30 15.36 48.64 14.32
N SER A 31 14.56 48.74 15.36
CA SER A 31 14.41 49.99 16.10
C SER A 31 14.95 49.82 17.52
N ARG A 32 15.99 50.62 17.80
CA ARG A 32 16.62 50.76 19.10
C ARG A 32 15.64 51.43 20.07
N PHE A 33 15.40 50.79 21.21
CA PHE A 33 14.90 51.46 22.40
C PHE A 33 15.77 51.12 23.61
N SER A 34 16.43 52.14 24.09
CA SER A 34 17.19 52.16 25.31
C SER A 34 16.23 52.27 26.53
N GLY A 35 16.29 51.27 27.41
CA GLY A 35 15.57 51.25 28.69
C GLY A 35 16.25 50.28 29.65
N LEU A 36 17.29 50.76 30.32
CA LEU A 36 17.97 50.01 31.36
C LEU A 36 17.12 50.00 32.65
N LEU A 37 17.14 48.82 33.33
CA LEU A 37 16.85 48.57 34.76
C LEU A 37 15.47 48.03 35.19
N ALA A 38 14.69 47.41 34.33
CA ALA A 38 13.55 46.57 34.79
C ALA A 38 13.60 45.12 34.26
N SER A 39 14.74 44.70 33.71
CA SER A 39 14.87 43.59 32.80
C SER A 39 15.13 42.21 33.45
N SER A 40 15.64 42.13 34.68
CA SER A 40 16.08 40.84 35.20
C SER A 40 14.95 39.99 35.80
N LEU A 41 13.93 40.60 36.38
CA LEU A 41 12.81 39.83 36.95
C LEU A 41 11.87 39.25 35.88
N LEU A 42 11.62 39.99 34.81
CA LEU A 42 10.80 39.54 33.69
C LEU A 42 11.45 38.40 32.88
N LEU A 43 12.80 38.39 32.77
CA LEU A 43 13.53 37.32 32.09
C LEU A 43 13.45 35.98 32.84
N VAL A 44 13.51 36.01 34.16
CA VAL A 44 13.43 34.79 34.98
C VAL A 44 12.02 34.21 34.95
N ILE A 45 10.99 35.04 35.02
CA ILE A 45 9.59 34.60 34.91
C ILE A 45 9.31 34.03 33.48
N GLY A 46 9.81 34.68 32.45
CA GLY A 46 9.67 34.21 31.08
C GLY A 46 10.35 32.86 30.83
N ALA A 47 11.55 32.66 31.37
CA ALA A 47 12.26 31.39 31.28
C ALA A 47 11.54 30.26 32.03
N ALA A 48 11.00 30.52 33.21
CA ALA A 48 10.24 29.52 33.99
C ALA A 48 8.94 29.12 33.29
N LEU A 49 8.20 30.09 32.70
CA LEU A 49 7.01 29.81 31.90
C LEU A 49 7.33 29.00 30.62
N CYS A 50 8.43 29.31 29.93
CA CYS A 50 8.86 28.60 28.77
C CYS A 50 9.21 27.12 29.06
N LEU A 51 9.88 26.86 30.20
CA LEU A 51 10.20 25.49 30.63
C LEU A 51 8.94 24.70 31.01
N MET A 52 7.95 25.35 31.63
CA MET A 52 6.67 24.68 31.94
C MET A 52 5.88 24.35 30.72
N VAL A 53 5.81 25.25 29.74
CA VAL A 53 5.11 25.00 28.44
C VAL A 53 5.85 23.90 27.68
N PHE A 54 7.18 23.91 27.66
CA PHE A 54 7.97 22.88 27.00
C PHE A 54 7.77 21.49 27.62
N SER A 55 7.68 21.42 28.97
CA SER A 55 7.41 20.16 29.68
C SER A 55 6.00 19.61 29.40
N LEU A 56 5.01 20.47 29.23
CA LEU A 56 3.65 20.06 28.84
C LEU A 56 3.59 19.62 27.38
N TYR A 57 4.34 20.29 26.51
CA TYR A 57 4.40 19.95 25.07
C TYR A 57 5.08 18.61 24.83
N SER A 58 6.16 18.30 25.57
CA SER A 58 6.84 17.01 25.43
C SER A 58 5.95 15.83 25.89
N LYS A 59 5.15 15.99 26.93
CA LYS A 59 4.20 14.96 27.39
C LYS A 59 3.08 14.69 26.37
N THR A 60 2.62 15.71 25.64
CA THR A 60 1.58 15.53 24.61
C THR A 60 2.11 14.86 23.37
N ILE A 61 3.38 15.08 23.01
CA ILE A 61 4.02 14.42 21.85
C ILE A 61 4.20 12.93 22.13
N ASP A 62 4.66 12.53 23.31
CA ASP A 62 4.81 11.12 23.68
C ASP A 62 3.48 10.36 23.65
N SER A 63 2.39 11.00 24.09
CA SER A 63 1.05 10.39 24.05
C SER A 63 0.52 10.21 22.62
N SER A 64 0.84 11.13 21.71
CA SER A 64 0.43 11.01 20.29
C SER A 64 1.28 9.99 19.52
N LEU A 65 2.57 9.83 19.89
CA LEU A 65 3.43 8.82 19.29
C LEU A 65 3.05 7.40 19.75
N ALA A 66 2.59 7.24 20.98
CA ALA A 66 2.13 5.95 21.49
C ALA A 66 0.81 5.48 20.85
N LEU A 67 -0.04 6.40 20.41
CA LEU A 67 -1.30 6.07 19.72
C LEU A 67 -1.10 5.64 18.25
N SER A 68 0.06 5.94 17.66
CA SER A 68 0.40 5.59 16.26
C SER A 68 0.94 4.17 16.08
N LYS A 69 1.24 3.44 17.16
CA LYS A 69 1.64 2.02 17.11
C LYS A 69 0.45 1.07 17.25
N LYS A 70 -0.61 1.24 16.45
CA LYS A 70 -1.50 0.11 16.18
C LYS A 70 -0.66 -0.99 15.52
N PRO A 71 -0.65 -2.22 16.05
CA PRO A 71 0.02 -3.31 15.36
C PRO A 71 -0.57 -3.40 13.96
N VAL A 72 0.28 -3.31 12.95
CA VAL A 72 -0.12 -3.61 11.57
C VAL A 72 -0.48 -5.09 11.55
N VAL A 73 -1.76 -5.40 11.61
CA VAL A 73 -2.24 -6.76 11.47
C VAL A 73 -1.99 -7.18 10.03
N MET A 74 -0.90 -7.90 9.82
CA MET A 74 -0.60 -8.49 8.51
C MET A 74 -1.57 -9.65 8.29
N ILE A 75 -2.59 -9.43 7.47
CA ILE A 75 -3.50 -10.50 7.05
C ILE A 75 -2.76 -11.46 6.11
N SER A 76 -3.10 -12.75 6.15
CA SER A 76 -2.51 -13.73 5.24
C SER A 76 -2.88 -13.45 3.78
N PHE A 77 -2.08 -13.94 2.82
CA PHE A 77 -2.39 -13.84 1.39
C PHE A 77 -3.76 -14.44 1.05
N LYS A 78 -4.15 -15.52 1.73
CA LYS A 78 -5.46 -16.16 1.55
C LYS A 78 -6.61 -15.28 2.03
N GLU A 79 -6.48 -14.66 3.20
CA GLU A 79 -7.46 -13.71 3.72
C GLU A 79 -7.57 -12.48 2.83
N TYR A 80 -6.44 -11.94 2.37
CA TYR A 80 -6.43 -10.84 1.43
C TYR A 80 -7.18 -11.18 0.13
N ALA A 81 -6.90 -12.34 -0.46
CA ALA A 81 -7.58 -12.78 -1.67
C ALA A 81 -9.09 -12.99 -1.45
N LEU A 82 -9.50 -13.49 -0.28
CA LEU A 82 -10.92 -13.62 0.09
C LEU A 82 -11.62 -12.26 0.13
N LEU A 83 -10.97 -11.25 0.74
CA LEU A 83 -11.51 -9.89 0.80
C LEU A 83 -11.63 -9.26 -0.59
N LYS A 84 -10.66 -9.51 -1.48
CA LYS A 84 -10.61 -8.90 -2.82
C LYS A 84 -11.59 -9.53 -3.81
N ILE A 85 -11.84 -10.83 -3.73
CA ILE A 85 -12.71 -11.51 -4.68
C ILE A 85 -14.20 -11.40 -4.32
N GLU A 86 -14.52 -11.01 -3.07
CA GLU A 86 -15.85 -10.71 -2.54
C GLU A 86 -16.89 -11.84 -2.66
N SER A 87 -16.54 -12.98 -3.26
CA SER A 87 -17.39 -14.15 -3.46
C SER A 87 -16.78 -15.40 -2.82
N LYS A 88 -17.42 -15.96 -1.81
CA LYS A 88 -16.97 -17.21 -1.16
C LYS A 88 -16.88 -18.39 -2.13
N LYS A 89 -17.78 -18.46 -3.12
CA LYS A 89 -17.77 -19.48 -4.17
C LYS A 89 -16.51 -19.36 -5.02
N GLN A 90 -16.28 -18.16 -5.55
CA GLN A 90 -15.12 -17.90 -6.41
C GLN A 90 -13.79 -18.00 -5.64
N TYR A 91 -13.78 -17.58 -4.36
CA TYR A 91 -12.62 -17.75 -3.50
C TYR A 91 -12.23 -19.24 -3.31
N LYS A 92 -13.20 -20.16 -3.12
CA LYS A 92 -12.88 -21.59 -3.01
C LYS A 92 -12.15 -22.11 -4.26
N CYS A 93 -12.59 -21.68 -5.43
CA CYS A 93 -11.93 -22.04 -6.70
C CYS A 93 -10.53 -21.41 -6.80
N LEU A 94 -10.39 -20.13 -6.45
CA LEU A 94 -9.12 -19.42 -6.44
C LEU A 94 -8.12 -20.07 -5.46
N ALA A 95 -8.60 -20.44 -4.26
CA ALA A 95 -7.76 -21.06 -3.24
C ALA A 95 -7.14 -22.40 -3.70
N ILE A 96 -7.93 -23.19 -4.42
CA ILE A 96 -7.44 -24.45 -5.03
C ILE A 96 -6.48 -24.13 -6.17
N LEU A 97 -6.82 -23.19 -7.05
CA LEU A 97 -6.00 -22.81 -8.20
C LEU A 97 -4.62 -22.34 -7.76
N TYR A 98 -4.53 -21.31 -6.89
CA TYR A 98 -3.24 -20.80 -6.41
C TYR A 98 -2.50 -21.77 -5.48
N GLY A 99 -3.25 -22.67 -4.82
CA GLY A 99 -2.64 -23.79 -4.10
C GLY A 99 -1.87 -24.75 -5.03
N LYS A 100 -2.41 -25.00 -6.22
CA LYS A 100 -1.77 -25.86 -7.24
C LYS A 100 -0.66 -25.14 -8.01
N GLU A 101 -0.81 -23.85 -8.27
CA GLU A 101 0.18 -23.05 -9.01
C GLU A 101 1.47 -22.85 -8.21
N SER A 102 1.39 -22.47 -6.97
CA SER A 102 2.57 -22.08 -6.17
C SER A 102 2.53 -22.48 -4.70
N ALA A 103 1.48 -23.17 -4.25
CA ALA A 103 1.18 -23.35 -2.84
C ALA A 103 1.07 -21.98 -2.09
N TRP A 104 0.63 -20.92 -2.75
CA TRP A 104 0.57 -19.55 -2.24
C TRP A 104 1.94 -18.94 -1.92
N ASN A 105 3.02 -19.46 -2.53
CA ASN A 105 4.37 -18.96 -2.33
C ASN A 105 4.66 -17.77 -3.27
N PRO A 106 4.87 -16.54 -2.74
CA PRO A 106 5.17 -15.37 -3.56
C PRO A 106 6.55 -15.42 -4.23
N SER A 107 7.46 -16.28 -3.73
CA SER A 107 8.80 -16.46 -4.30
C SER A 107 8.88 -17.63 -5.28
N ALA A 108 7.75 -18.26 -5.62
CA ALA A 108 7.73 -19.39 -6.54
C ALA A 108 8.17 -18.96 -7.95
N VAL A 109 9.05 -19.77 -8.56
CA VAL A 109 9.47 -19.63 -9.96
C VAL A 109 9.27 -20.97 -10.63
N GLY A 110 8.44 -20.97 -11.67
CA GLY A 110 8.14 -22.17 -12.45
C GLY A 110 8.66 -22.08 -13.89
N ASN A 111 8.42 -23.16 -14.64
CA ASN A 111 8.82 -23.31 -16.04
C ASN A 111 10.32 -23.05 -16.28
N LEU A 112 11.18 -23.60 -15.42
CA LEU A 112 12.64 -23.32 -15.40
C LEU A 112 13.35 -23.73 -16.69
N HIS A 113 12.82 -24.69 -17.42
CA HIS A 113 13.37 -25.20 -18.68
C HIS A 113 12.63 -24.71 -19.93
N GLY A 114 11.56 -23.93 -19.76
CA GLY A 114 10.78 -23.37 -20.86
C GLY A 114 11.31 -22.02 -21.35
N THR A 115 10.73 -21.53 -22.42
CA THR A 115 11.09 -20.24 -23.05
C THR A 115 10.74 -19.02 -22.17
N HIS A 116 9.73 -19.15 -21.31
CA HIS A 116 9.27 -18.08 -20.43
C HIS A 116 9.07 -18.60 -19.02
N ARG A 117 9.75 -18.01 -18.06
CA ARG A 117 9.53 -18.29 -16.64
C ARG A 117 8.17 -17.78 -16.18
N VAL A 118 7.63 -18.40 -15.15
CA VAL A 118 6.41 -17.96 -14.46
C VAL A 118 6.74 -17.66 -13.00
N TYR A 119 6.04 -16.69 -12.39
CA TYR A 119 6.44 -16.14 -11.11
C TYR A 119 5.28 -15.98 -10.15
N GLY A 120 5.61 -16.14 -8.87
CA GLY A 120 4.79 -15.76 -7.75
C GLY A 120 3.54 -16.62 -7.53
N ILE A 121 2.63 -16.11 -6.72
CA ILE A 121 1.40 -16.81 -6.33
C ILE A 121 0.57 -17.26 -7.55
N PRO A 122 0.32 -16.42 -8.58
CA PRO A 122 -0.49 -16.79 -9.74
C PRO A 122 0.29 -17.53 -10.85
N GLN A 123 1.60 -17.75 -10.69
CA GLN A 123 2.48 -18.32 -11.74
C GLN A 123 2.30 -17.63 -13.11
N GLY A 124 2.25 -16.29 -13.09
CA GLY A 124 2.12 -15.48 -14.30
C GLY A 124 3.45 -15.32 -15.05
N LYS A 125 3.39 -15.15 -16.38
CA LYS A 125 4.56 -14.95 -17.25
C LYS A 125 5.18 -13.54 -17.18
N SER A 126 4.68 -12.67 -16.33
CA SER A 126 5.15 -11.30 -16.20
C SER A 126 6.32 -11.21 -15.21
N GLU A 127 7.43 -10.63 -15.63
CA GLU A 127 8.58 -10.35 -14.75
C GLU A 127 8.25 -9.35 -13.63
N TYR A 128 7.21 -8.55 -13.79
CA TYR A 128 6.69 -7.68 -12.73
C TYR A 128 6.43 -8.48 -11.45
N LEU A 129 5.91 -9.70 -11.56
CA LEU A 129 5.58 -10.55 -10.42
C LEU A 129 6.80 -10.96 -9.60
N SER A 130 7.99 -11.05 -10.20
CA SER A 130 9.22 -11.36 -9.47
C SER A 130 9.74 -10.20 -8.60
N ARG A 131 9.22 -8.99 -8.80
CA ARG A 131 9.70 -7.74 -8.17
C ARG A 131 8.73 -7.15 -7.16
N VAL A 132 7.55 -7.73 -6.99
CA VAL A 132 6.51 -7.23 -6.09
C VAL A 132 6.16 -8.24 -5.01
N ASP A 133 5.54 -7.74 -3.92
CA ASP A 133 5.07 -8.57 -2.81
C ASP A 133 3.86 -9.46 -3.21
N GLY A 134 3.53 -10.42 -2.35
CA GLY A 134 2.46 -11.38 -2.62
C GLY A 134 1.07 -10.73 -2.73
N TYR A 135 0.82 -9.60 -2.07
CA TYR A 135 -0.46 -8.89 -2.18
C TYR A 135 -0.65 -8.29 -3.58
N LYS A 136 0.38 -7.66 -4.11
CA LYS A 136 0.38 -7.13 -5.49
C LYS A 136 0.33 -8.24 -6.54
N GLN A 137 0.95 -9.40 -6.25
CA GLN A 137 0.83 -10.58 -7.11
C GLN A 137 -0.62 -11.08 -7.16
N ILE A 138 -1.34 -11.07 -6.04
CA ILE A 138 -2.76 -11.44 -5.98
C ILE A 138 -3.60 -10.43 -6.78
N ASP A 139 -3.40 -9.12 -6.60
CA ASP A 139 -4.12 -8.09 -7.36
C ASP A 139 -3.90 -8.26 -8.88
N TRP A 140 -2.66 -8.51 -9.29
CA TRP A 140 -2.34 -8.79 -10.69
C TRP A 140 -3.06 -10.04 -11.19
N GLY A 141 -3.03 -11.12 -10.41
CA GLY A 141 -3.66 -12.37 -10.77
C GLY A 141 -5.19 -12.27 -10.87
N LEU A 142 -5.84 -11.55 -9.96
CA LEU A 142 -7.28 -11.28 -10.03
C LEU A 142 -7.64 -10.45 -11.27
N SER A 143 -6.83 -9.44 -11.60
CA SER A 143 -7.00 -8.65 -12.83
C SER A 143 -6.86 -9.51 -14.09
N TYR A 144 -5.88 -10.40 -14.11
CA TYR A 144 -5.70 -11.36 -15.21
C TYR A 144 -6.91 -12.29 -15.35
N LEU A 145 -7.42 -12.84 -14.24
CA LEU A 145 -8.60 -13.70 -14.26
C LEU A 145 -9.84 -12.97 -14.77
N ALA A 146 -10.07 -11.74 -14.32
CA ALA A 146 -11.18 -10.89 -14.77
C ALA A 146 -11.09 -10.61 -16.29
N HIS A 147 -9.88 -10.37 -16.80
CA HIS A 147 -9.66 -10.14 -18.21
C HIS A 147 -9.92 -11.41 -19.06
N LYS A 148 -9.36 -12.54 -18.66
CA LYS A 148 -9.38 -13.78 -19.43
C LYS A 148 -10.68 -14.56 -19.31
N TYR A 149 -11.20 -14.71 -18.09
CA TYR A 149 -12.40 -15.52 -17.79
C TYR A 149 -13.65 -14.71 -17.55
N LYS A 150 -13.54 -13.36 -17.61
CA LYS A 150 -14.63 -12.41 -17.38
C LYS A 150 -15.19 -12.50 -15.97
N LEU A 151 -16.38 -11.96 -15.78
CA LEU A 151 -17.15 -12.10 -14.54
C LEU A 151 -18.12 -13.29 -14.67
N ASP A 152 -18.52 -13.85 -13.53
CA ASP A 152 -19.59 -14.84 -13.49
C ASP A 152 -20.98 -14.17 -13.62
N ASN A 153 -22.04 -14.96 -13.56
CA ASN A 153 -23.41 -14.45 -13.69
C ASN A 153 -23.82 -13.52 -12.53
N ASP A 154 -23.12 -13.59 -11.39
CA ASP A 154 -23.38 -12.76 -10.22
C ASP A 154 -22.49 -11.50 -10.21
N GLY A 155 -21.65 -11.29 -11.25
CA GLY A 155 -20.79 -10.13 -11.41
C GLY A 155 -19.44 -10.23 -10.72
N TYR A 156 -19.04 -11.39 -10.21
CA TYR A 156 -17.75 -11.63 -9.56
C TYR A 156 -16.73 -12.20 -10.53
N ILE A 157 -15.43 -12.00 -10.22
CA ILE A 157 -14.31 -12.59 -10.99
C ILE A 157 -14.49 -14.11 -11.08
N ASN A 158 -14.53 -14.67 -12.30
CA ASN A 158 -14.84 -16.08 -12.54
C ASN A 158 -13.60 -16.98 -12.33
N ALA A 159 -13.15 -17.12 -11.08
CA ALA A 159 -12.06 -18.00 -10.71
C ALA A 159 -12.38 -19.48 -10.87
N CYS A 160 -13.66 -19.86 -10.83
CA CYS A 160 -14.07 -21.25 -11.06
C CYS A 160 -13.85 -21.67 -12.51
N ALA A 161 -14.13 -20.80 -13.49
CA ALA A 161 -13.79 -21.07 -14.88
C ALA A 161 -12.28 -21.22 -15.09
N ALA A 162 -11.46 -20.42 -14.40
CA ALA A 162 -10.02 -20.55 -14.44
C ALA A 162 -9.54 -21.90 -13.87
N LEU A 163 -10.10 -22.33 -12.73
CA LEU A 163 -9.79 -23.63 -12.13
C LEU A 163 -10.20 -24.79 -13.04
N ASP A 164 -11.35 -24.71 -13.69
CA ASP A 164 -11.80 -25.77 -14.62
C ASP A 164 -10.91 -25.83 -15.87
N HIS A 165 -10.47 -24.67 -16.35
CA HIS A 165 -9.47 -24.62 -17.41
C HIS A 165 -8.15 -25.25 -16.97
N PHE A 166 -7.66 -24.92 -15.75
CA PHE A 166 -6.46 -25.52 -15.19
C PHE A 166 -6.56 -27.04 -15.07
N LYS A 167 -7.69 -27.56 -14.57
CA LYS A 167 -7.90 -29.03 -14.46
C LYS A 167 -7.81 -29.73 -15.80
N LYS A 168 -8.23 -29.05 -16.87
CA LYS A 168 -8.25 -29.62 -18.22
C LYS A 168 -6.90 -29.52 -18.92
N TRP A 169 -6.18 -28.41 -18.75
CA TRP A 169 -5.00 -28.07 -19.54
C TRP A 169 -3.72 -27.91 -18.72
N ASN A 170 -3.81 -28.00 -17.40
CA ASN A 170 -2.71 -27.78 -16.45
C ASN A 170 -2.06 -26.38 -16.54
N TRP A 171 -2.83 -25.36 -16.97
CA TRP A 171 -2.50 -23.93 -16.96
C TRP A 171 -3.77 -23.07 -16.96
N HIS A 172 -3.67 -21.81 -16.62
CA HIS A 172 -4.81 -20.88 -16.63
C HIS A 172 -4.47 -19.54 -17.27
#